data_52b7324a391b348ae0209de91f1a14ed
#
_entry.id   52b7324a391b348ae0209de91f1a14ed
#
_cell.length_a   1.000
_cell.length_b   1.000
_cell.length_c   1.000
_cell.angle_alpha   90.00
_cell.angle_beta   90.00
_cell.angle_gamma   90.00
#
_symmetry.space_group_name_H-M   'P 1'
#
loop_
_entity.id
_entity.type
_entity.pdbx_description
1 polymer ?
#
loop_
_entity_poly.entity_id
_entity_poly.type
_entity_poly.pdbx_seq_one_letter_code
_entity_poly.pdbx_strand_id
1 'polypeptide(L)'
;MEEAFFRTHTYLVEHTDAPVRRTLMDEIDWSDRLIGIKGTRGVGKSTFLLQYAKEHFGPTDRKCLYVNMNNFYFQSRGIADFAGDFVRHGGRTLLIDQVFKQSDWSKELRKCYDLYPELRIVFTGSSVMRLKEENPELNGIVKSYNLRGFSFREFINLQTGNSFKPYTLDEILRNHEHIIKQILPKVSPMKYFQDYLHHGFYPFFLENRNFTENLLKTMNMTTEVDILLIKQIELKYLTKIKRLFYQLAVEGAKAPNVSQLAEEINTSRATVMNYIKYLADARLINMIYPTGQEFPKKPSKVMMHNSNLMYAIYPIKIDKQEVMETFFVNSVWKDHKVSQTGKDHYFIVDGEKKFRICDAQSLNKVRNNPDIIYARYNTEVGKDNRIPLWLLGFLY
;
A
#
# COMPACT_ATOMS: atom_id res chain seq x y z
N MET A 1 33.99 5.47 10.79
CA MET A 1 32.85 5.82 9.91
C MET A 1 31.62 4.99 10.26
N GLU A 2 31.71 3.69 10.37
CA GLU A 2 30.61 2.81 10.84
C GLU A 2 30.03 3.22 12.19
N GLU A 3 30.83 3.69 13.11
CA GLU A 3 30.39 4.14 14.42
C GLU A 3 29.32 5.25 14.36
N ALA A 4 29.38 6.13 13.36
CA ALA A 4 28.34 7.15 13.14
C ALA A 4 27.02 6.54 12.68
N PHE A 5 27.05 5.50 11.82
CA PHE A 5 25.86 4.78 11.40
C PHE A 5 25.26 3.97 12.55
N PHE A 6 26.10 3.32 13.39
CA PHE A 6 25.63 2.61 14.57
C PHE A 6 24.99 3.56 15.60
N ARG A 7 25.54 4.73 15.84
CA ARG A 7 24.91 5.75 16.73
C ARG A 7 23.52 6.14 16.22
N THR A 8 23.40 6.36 14.91
CA THR A 8 22.10 6.69 14.29
C THR A 8 21.14 5.50 14.39
N HIS A 9 21.61 4.28 14.12
CA HIS A 9 20.81 3.06 14.25
C HIS A 9 20.29 2.90 15.69
N THR A 10 21.18 2.93 16.69
CA THR A 10 20.83 2.80 18.10
C THR A 10 19.76 3.83 18.49
N TYR A 11 20.00 5.10 18.18
CA TYR A 11 19.05 6.18 18.48
C TYR A 11 17.68 5.92 17.84
N LEU A 12 17.63 5.57 16.56
CA LEU A 12 16.37 5.32 15.85
C LEU A 12 15.62 4.11 16.40
N VAL A 13 16.33 3.01 16.70
CA VAL A 13 15.71 1.78 17.23
C VAL A 13 15.16 2.02 18.63
N GLU A 14 15.90 2.72 19.50
CA GLU A 14 15.45 3.08 20.86
C GLU A 14 14.19 3.94 20.83
N HIS A 15 14.16 4.96 19.95
CA HIS A 15 13.08 5.95 19.88
C HIS A 15 11.95 5.55 18.91
N THR A 16 12.04 4.36 18.29
CA THR A 16 10.92 3.87 17.46
C THR A 16 9.78 3.40 18.36
N ASP A 17 8.67 4.12 18.26
CA ASP A 17 7.37 3.68 18.79
C ASP A 17 6.51 3.17 17.64
N ALA A 18 6.16 1.89 17.69
CA ALA A 18 5.32 1.22 16.73
C ALA A 18 4.12 0.58 17.46
N PRO A 19 3.08 1.37 17.78
CA PRO A 19 1.97 0.91 18.61
C PRO A 19 1.14 -0.19 17.95
N VAL A 20 1.33 -0.42 16.66
CA VAL A 20 0.69 -1.52 15.92
C VAL A 20 1.75 -2.42 15.32
N ARG A 21 1.73 -3.68 15.72
CA ARG A 21 2.53 -4.69 15.05
C ARG A 21 1.83 -5.12 13.76
N ARG A 22 2.49 -4.86 12.62
CA ARG A 22 1.94 -5.11 11.30
C ARG A 22 1.87 -6.59 11.01
N THR A 23 0.75 -7.07 10.44
CA THR A 23 0.56 -8.48 10.06
C THR A 23 1.67 -8.99 9.15
N LEU A 24 2.18 -8.13 8.26
CA LEU A 24 3.29 -8.47 7.37
C LEU A 24 4.55 -8.95 8.12
N MET A 25 4.75 -8.57 9.40
CA MET A 25 5.89 -9.02 10.20
C MET A 25 5.88 -10.54 10.40
N ASP A 26 4.68 -11.15 10.45
CA ASP A 26 4.48 -12.58 10.60
C ASP A 26 4.37 -13.32 9.25
N GLU A 27 4.09 -12.60 8.16
CA GLU A 27 3.97 -13.17 6.81
C GLU A 27 5.33 -13.34 6.11
N ILE A 28 6.35 -12.57 6.51
CA ILE A 28 7.68 -12.60 5.90
C ILE A 28 8.46 -13.82 6.39
N ASP A 29 9.01 -14.60 5.44
CA ASP A 29 10.04 -15.58 5.75
C ASP A 29 11.38 -14.85 5.95
N TRP A 30 11.71 -14.58 7.20
CA TRP A 30 12.94 -13.88 7.58
C TRP A 30 14.21 -14.72 7.40
N SER A 31 14.11 -15.98 6.98
CA SER A 31 15.26 -16.81 6.61
C SER A 31 15.83 -16.48 5.23
N ASP A 32 15.03 -15.83 4.37
CA ASP A 32 15.48 -15.37 3.04
C ASP A 32 16.62 -14.34 3.15
N ARG A 33 17.61 -14.46 2.26
CA ARG A 33 18.81 -13.63 2.30
C ARG A 33 18.62 -12.23 1.69
N LEU A 34 17.68 -12.06 0.76
CA LEU A 34 17.41 -10.79 0.10
C LEU A 34 15.90 -10.53 0.06
N ILE A 35 15.45 -9.64 0.94
CA ILE A 35 14.04 -9.33 1.13
C ILE A 35 13.78 -7.87 0.71
N GLY A 36 12.88 -7.67 -0.25
CA GLY A 36 12.42 -6.36 -0.69
C GLY A 36 11.03 -6.01 -0.16
N ILE A 37 10.90 -4.95 0.62
CA ILE A 37 9.64 -4.46 1.17
C ILE A 37 9.22 -3.20 0.40
N LYS A 38 8.24 -3.34 -0.48
CA LYS A 38 7.67 -2.23 -1.25
C LYS A 38 6.45 -1.64 -0.56
N GLY A 39 6.13 -0.42 -0.90
CA GLY A 39 4.92 0.23 -0.44
C GLY A 39 4.91 1.72 -0.79
N THR A 40 3.71 2.33 -0.84
CA THR A 40 3.59 3.76 -1.08
C THR A 40 4.24 4.57 0.06
N ARG A 41 4.50 5.85 -0.18
CA ARG A 41 4.98 6.73 0.89
C ARG A 41 3.97 6.83 2.02
N GLY A 42 4.47 7.00 3.24
CA GLY A 42 3.66 7.22 4.43
C GLY A 42 3.04 5.97 5.06
N VAL A 43 3.24 4.75 4.50
CA VAL A 43 2.69 3.51 5.09
C VAL A 43 3.54 2.91 6.22
N GLY A 44 4.66 3.56 6.59
CA GLY A 44 5.49 3.16 7.73
C GLY A 44 6.61 2.16 7.41
N LYS A 45 7.17 2.14 6.17
CA LYS A 45 8.26 1.21 5.80
C LYS A 45 9.50 1.35 6.68
N SER A 46 9.96 2.57 6.93
CA SER A 46 11.13 2.85 7.79
C SER A 46 10.88 2.36 9.23
N THR A 47 9.70 2.67 9.78
CA THR A 47 9.26 2.20 11.11
C THR A 47 9.21 0.67 11.15
N PHE A 48 8.75 0.02 10.09
CA PHE A 48 8.69 -1.44 9.98
C PHE A 48 10.09 -2.08 10.07
N LEU A 49 11.10 -1.52 9.37
CA LEU A 49 12.49 -1.99 9.47
C LEU A 49 13.06 -1.79 10.88
N LEU A 50 12.80 -0.64 11.47
CA LEU A 50 13.29 -0.32 12.83
C LEU A 50 12.60 -1.18 13.88
N GLN A 51 11.31 -1.47 13.72
CA GLN A 51 10.59 -2.42 14.58
C GLN A 51 11.17 -3.83 14.48
N TYR A 52 11.47 -4.30 13.27
CA TYR A 52 12.15 -5.59 13.06
C TYR A 52 13.50 -5.62 13.79
N ALA A 53 14.32 -4.57 13.65
CA ALA A 53 15.59 -4.46 14.36
C ALA A 53 15.40 -4.51 15.89
N LYS A 54 14.40 -3.78 16.41
CA LYS A 54 14.09 -3.72 17.85
C LYS A 54 13.65 -5.08 18.41
N GLU A 55 12.80 -5.81 17.67
CA GLU A 55 12.25 -7.10 18.11
C GLU A 55 13.30 -8.24 18.05
N HIS A 56 14.21 -8.24 17.07
CA HIS A 56 15.10 -9.37 16.81
C HIS A 56 16.55 -9.17 17.28
N PHE A 57 17.01 -7.92 17.40
CA PHE A 57 18.41 -7.62 17.74
C PHE A 57 18.53 -6.67 18.93
N GLY A 58 17.54 -5.80 19.13
CA GLY A 58 17.68 -4.68 20.06
C GLY A 58 18.56 -3.54 19.50
N PRO A 59 18.69 -2.43 20.25
CA PRO A 59 19.31 -1.21 19.73
C PRO A 59 20.85 -1.25 19.64
N THR A 60 21.51 -2.16 20.39
CA THR A 60 22.98 -2.17 20.53
C THR A 60 23.68 -3.37 19.89
N ASP A 61 22.93 -4.33 19.34
CA ASP A 61 23.51 -5.49 18.66
C ASP A 61 24.13 -5.09 17.32
N ARG A 62 25.46 -5.17 17.24
CA ARG A 62 26.23 -4.78 16.05
C ARG A 62 26.10 -5.78 14.89
N LYS A 63 25.38 -6.88 15.05
CA LYS A 63 25.05 -7.80 13.95
C LYS A 63 23.97 -7.25 13.00
N CYS A 64 23.20 -6.25 13.45
CA CYS A 64 22.17 -5.57 12.65
C CYS A 64 22.48 -4.10 12.49
N LEU A 65 22.34 -3.56 11.29
CA LEU A 65 22.55 -2.14 11.01
C LEU A 65 21.47 -1.61 10.06
N TYR A 66 20.79 -0.54 10.47
CA TYR A 66 19.89 0.24 9.61
C TYR A 66 20.64 1.41 8.98
N VAL A 67 20.47 1.56 7.66
CA VAL A 67 21.00 2.70 6.89
C VAL A 67 19.93 3.23 5.94
N ASN A 68 19.97 4.55 5.69
CA ASN A 68 19.05 5.21 4.76
C ASN A 68 19.84 5.77 3.57
N MET A 69 19.40 5.44 2.36
CA MET A 69 20.08 5.84 1.13
C MET A 69 19.96 7.34 0.80
N ASN A 70 19.21 8.13 1.58
CA ASN A 70 19.27 9.59 1.51
C ASN A 70 20.54 10.17 2.14
N ASN A 71 21.34 9.38 2.85
CA ASN A 71 22.60 9.85 3.41
C ASN A 71 23.61 10.15 2.30
N PHE A 72 24.19 11.35 2.27
CA PHE A 72 25.17 11.79 1.27
C PHE A 72 26.40 10.89 1.16
N TYR A 73 26.71 10.11 2.19
CA TYR A 73 27.77 9.11 2.14
C TYR A 73 27.64 8.16 0.95
N PHE A 74 26.40 7.73 0.63
CA PHE A 74 26.11 6.81 -0.47
C PHE A 74 26.13 7.47 -1.85
N GLN A 75 26.33 8.79 -1.96
CA GLN A 75 26.57 9.45 -3.24
C GLN A 75 27.99 9.15 -3.79
N SER A 76 28.93 8.82 -2.93
CA SER A 76 30.33 8.55 -3.30
C SER A 76 30.78 7.12 -3.02
N ARG A 77 29.92 6.29 -2.41
CA ARG A 77 30.27 4.92 -2.07
C ARG A 77 29.10 3.96 -2.31
N GLY A 78 29.39 2.83 -2.97
CA GLY A 78 28.39 1.81 -3.30
C GLY A 78 27.92 1.01 -2.07
N ILE A 79 26.76 0.38 -2.23
CA ILE A 79 26.17 -0.50 -1.21
C ILE A 79 27.08 -1.72 -0.96
N ALA A 80 27.67 -2.30 -2.00
CA ALA A 80 28.51 -3.49 -1.88
C ALA A 80 29.79 -3.25 -1.09
N ASP A 81 30.44 -2.10 -1.30
CA ASP A 81 31.63 -1.72 -0.52
C ASP A 81 31.29 -1.49 0.95
N PHE A 82 30.19 -0.80 1.22
CA PHE A 82 29.71 -0.58 2.58
C PHE A 82 29.35 -1.91 3.27
N ALA A 83 28.64 -2.80 2.58
CA ALA A 83 28.28 -4.13 3.06
C ALA A 83 29.53 -4.99 3.38
N GLY A 84 30.58 -4.86 2.56
CA GLY A 84 31.86 -5.55 2.79
C GLY A 84 32.55 -5.10 4.07
N ASP A 85 32.57 -3.78 4.34
CA ASP A 85 33.08 -3.25 5.61
C ASP A 85 32.24 -3.77 6.79
N PHE A 86 30.92 -3.71 6.69
CA PHE A 86 30.02 -4.17 7.75
C PHE A 86 30.22 -5.67 8.06
N VAL A 87 30.33 -6.52 7.04
CA VAL A 87 30.58 -7.96 7.23
C VAL A 87 31.94 -8.23 7.88
N ARG A 88 33.01 -7.52 7.49
CA ARG A 88 34.34 -7.65 8.10
C ARG A 88 34.36 -7.34 9.61
N HIS A 89 33.45 -6.48 10.07
CA HIS A 89 33.30 -6.17 11.49
C HIS A 89 32.22 -7.01 12.19
N GLY A 90 31.81 -8.15 11.59
CA GLY A 90 30.90 -9.12 12.21
C GLY A 90 29.41 -8.86 11.94
N GLY A 91 29.07 -7.91 11.07
CA GLY A 91 27.70 -7.63 10.68
C GLY A 91 27.05 -8.80 9.93
N ARG A 92 25.75 -9.01 10.13
CA ARG A 92 24.98 -10.15 9.58
C ARG A 92 23.68 -9.73 8.89
N THR A 93 23.06 -8.65 9.32
CA THR A 93 21.78 -8.18 8.78
C THR A 93 21.85 -6.68 8.48
N LEU A 94 21.74 -6.33 7.21
CA LEU A 94 21.75 -4.94 6.75
C LEU A 94 20.33 -4.52 6.33
N LEU A 95 19.80 -3.49 7.01
CA LEU A 95 18.50 -2.92 6.73
C LEU A 95 18.68 -1.62 5.92
N ILE A 96 18.31 -1.66 4.64
CA ILE A 96 18.54 -0.56 3.69
C ILE A 96 17.23 0.15 3.41
N ASP A 97 17.08 1.38 3.85
CA ASP A 97 15.87 2.16 3.60
C ASP A 97 16.01 3.03 2.34
N GLN A 98 14.94 3.07 1.53
CA GLN A 98 14.83 3.83 0.27
C GLN A 98 15.92 3.48 -0.76
N VAL A 99 16.14 2.19 -1.01
CA VAL A 99 17.22 1.68 -1.87
C VAL A 99 17.31 2.35 -3.25
N PHE A 100 16.17 2.72 -3.84
CA PHE A 100 16.06 3.36 -5.15
C PHE A 100 16.71 4.75 -5.26
N LYS A 101 17.17 5.33 -4.15
CA LYS A 101 17.94 6.57 -4.12
C LYS A 101 19.37 6.38 -4.54
N GLN A 102 19.88 5.17 -4.47
CA GLN A 102 21.20 4.79 -4.97
C GLN A 102 21.12 4.43 -6.46
N SER A 103 22.00 4.96 -7.27
CA SER A 103 22.17 4.51 -8.65
C SER A 103 22.64 3.04 -8.68
N ASP A 104 22.24 2.29 -9.71
CA ASP A 104 22.62 0.88 -9.88
C ASP A 104 22.34 -0.02 -8.65
N TRP A 105 21.41 0.38 -7.77
CA TRP A 105 21.11 -0.30 -6.51
C TRP A 105 20.85 -1.80 -6.68
N SER A 106 20.21 -2.22 -7.76
CA SER A 106 19.88 -3.62 -8.02
C SER A 106 21.13 -4.45 -8.33
N LYS A 107 22.06 -3.91 -9.11
CA LYS A 107 23.36 -4.52 -9.38
C LYS A 107 24.22 -4.58 -8.11
N GLU A 108 24.19 -3.54 -7.30
CA GLU A 108 24.88 -3.50 -6.01
C GLU A 108 24.33 -4.55 -5.04
N LEU A 109 23.01 -4.72 -4.96
CA LEU A 109 22.40 -5.79 -4.15
C LEU A 109 22.77 -7.18 -4.69
N ARG A 110 22.84 -7.36 -6.01
CA ARG A 110 23.32 -8.62 -6.61
C ARG A 110 24.76 -8.92 -6.21
N LYS A 111 25.65 -7.93 -6.28
CA LYS A 111 27.04 -8.08 -5.81
C LYS A 111 27.11 -8.47 -4.34
N CYS A 112 26.31 -7.82 -3.47
CA CYS A 112 26.25 -8.19 -2.05
C CYS A 112 25.83 -9.65 -1.87
N TYR A 113 24.81 -10.09 -2.61
CA TYR A 113 24.30 -11.47 -2.53
C TYR A 113 25.35 -12.49 -2.93
N ASP A 114 26.15 -12.20 -3.99
CA ASP A 114 27.17 -13.11 -4.49
C ASP A 114 28.43 -13.09 -3.63
N LEU A 115 28.88 -11.93 -3.16
CA LEU A 115 30.15 -11.78 -2.43
C LEU A 115 30.06 -12.11 -0.94
N TYR A 116 28.88 -11.93 -0.31
CA TYR A 116 28.70 -12.08 1.14
C TYR A 116 27.60 -13.09 1.47
N PRO A 117 27.88 -14.42 1.39
CA PRO A 117 26.87 -15.46 1.55
C PRO A 117 26.21 -15.48 2.94
N GLU A 118 26.91 -14.97 3.97
CA GLU A 118 26.40 -14.88 5.34
C GLU A 118 25.57 -13.61 5.61
N LEU A 119 25.56 -12.67 4.67
CA LEU A 119 24.82 -11.42 4.83
C LEU A 119 23.37 -11.57 4.43
N ARG A 120 22.47 -11.14 5.31
CA ARG A 120 21.06 -10.92 5.01
C ARG A 120 20.82 -9.45 4.74
N ILE A 121 20.09 -9.14 3.69
CA ILE A 121 19.70 -7.76 3.34
C ILE A 121 18.18 -7.66 3.29
N VAL A 122 17.64 -6.72 4.06
CA VAL A 122 16.23 -6.31 3.98
C VAL A 122 16.19 -4.87 3.51
N PHE A 123 15.58 -4.61 2.37
CA PHE A 123 15.55 -3.26 1.83
C PHE A 123 14.13 -2.75 1.59
N THR A 124 13.93 -1.43 1.69
CA THR A 124 12.66 -0.82 1.32
C THR A 124 12.74 -0.13 -0.04
N GLY A 125 11.60 -0.16 -0.72
CA GLY A 125 11.40 0.50 -2.00
C GLY A 125 10.04 1.15 -2.14
N SER A 126 9.89 1.98 -3.17
CA SER A 126 8.61 2.55 -3.56
C SER A 126 7.70 1.47 -4.17
N SER A 127 6.38 1.68 -4.08
CA SER A 127 5.40 0.85 -4.78
C SER A 127 5.55 0.89 -6.32
N VAL A 128 6.16 1.95 -6.85
CA VAL A 128 6.43 2.12 -8.30
C VAL A 128 7.45 1.09 -8.82
N MET A 129 8.32 0.59 -7.95
CA MET A 129 9.38 -0.34 -8.35
C MET A 129 8.83 -1.70 -8.76
N ARG A 130 9.30 -2.21 -9.88
CA ARG A 130 9.05 -3.57 -10.36
C ARG A 130 10.34 -4.39 -10.18
N LEU A 131 10.46 -5.03 -9.00
CA LEU A 131 11.73 -5.62 -8.56
C LEU A 131 12.24 -6.73 -9.47
N LYS A 132 11.35 -7.49 -10.10
CA LYS A 132 11.74 -8.61 -10.96
C LYS A 132 11.68 -8.24 -12.43
N GLU A 133 10.65 -7.54 -12.84
CA GLU A 133 10.38 -7.21 -14.24
C GLU A 133 11.36 -6.18 -14.80
N GLU A 134 11.78 -5.21 -13.99
CA GLU A 134 12.67 -4.12 -14.40
C GLU A 134 14.13 -4.33 -13.91
N ASN A 135 14.40 -5.39 -13.12
CA ASN A 135 15.72 -5.68 -12.55
C ASN A 135 16.04 -7.19 -12.68
N PRO A 136 16.40 -7.66 -13.88
CA PRO A 136 16.60 -9.08 -14.15
C PRO A 136 17.70 -9.72 -13.29
N GLU A 137 18.68 -8.95 -12.83
CA GLU A 137 19.75 -9.40 -11.94
C GLU A 137 19.26 -9.85 -10.57
N LEU A 138 18.06 -9.43 -10.15
CA LEU A 138 17.44 -9.85 -8.88
C LEU A 138 16.53 -11.06 -9.03
N ASN A 139 16.32 -11.55 -10.27
CA ASN A 139 15.48 -12.72 -10.49
C ASN A 139 16.04 -13.96 -9.77
N GLY A 140 15.15 -14.70 -9.13
CA GLY A 140 15.48 -15.92 -8.40
C GLY A 140 16.08 -15.70 -7.01
N ILE A 141 16.57 -14.50 -6.68
CA ILE A 141 17.22 -14.22 -5.39
C ILE A 141 16.41 -13.29 -4.47
N VAL A 142 15.57 -12.40 -5.00
CA VAL A 142 14.78 -11.47 -4.20
C VAL A 142 13.39 -12.04 -3.87
N LYS A 143 13.01 -11.95 -2.60
CA LYS A 143 11.63 -12.11 -2.14
C LYS A 143 11.00 -10.73 -1.94
N SER A 144 9.86 -10.51 -2.56
CA SER A 144 9.21 -9.20 -2.59
C SER A 144 7.88 -9.21 -1.84
N TYR A 145 7.76 -8.32 -0.88
CA TYR A 145 6.56 -8.12 -0.07
C TYR A 145 6.03 -6.69 -0.22
N ASN A 146 4.73 -6.51 0.00
CA ASN A 146 4.08 -5.20 -0.09
C ASN A 146 3.55 -4.78 1.28
N LEU A 147 4.16 -3.76 1.88
CA LEU A 147 3.61 -3.10 3.07
C LEU A 147 2.53 -2.10 2.61
N ARG A 148 1.31 -2.31 3.09
CA ARG A 148 0.15 -1.44 2.81
C ARG A 148 -0.04 -0.43 3.94
N GLY A 149 -0.97 0.51 3.78
CA GLY A 149 -1.49 1.30 4.89
C GLY A 149 -2.19 0.42 5.93
N PHE A 150 -2.63 1.00 7.03
CA PHE A 150 -3.40 0.25 8.03
C PHE A 150 -4.68 -0.32 7.42
N SER A 151 -4.99 -1.57 7.74
CA SER A 151 -6.32 -2.12 7.55
C SER A 151 -7.28 -1.50 8.58
N PHE A 152 -8.58 -1.62 8.34
CA PHE A 152 -9.57 -1.19 9.33
C PHE A 152 -9.43 -1.98 10.64
N ARG A 153 -9.07 -3.26 10.57
CA ARG A 153 -8.76 -4.09 11.73
C ARG A 153 -7.59 -3.54 12.55
N GLU A 154 -6.46 -3.21 11.88
CA GLU A 154 -5.29 -2.62 12.55
C GLU A 154 -5.63 -1.27 13.19
N PHE A 155 -6.44 -0.46 12.50
CA PHE A 155 -6.93 0.82 13.03
C PHE A 155 -7.80 0.62 14.28
N ILE A 156 -8.77 -0.33 14.26
CA ILE A 156 -9.58 -0.64 15.45
C ILE A 156 -8.71 -1.15 16.60
N ASN A 157 -7.78 -2.07 16.33
CA ASN A 157 -6.88 -2.59 17.35
C ASN A 157 -6.12 -1.45 18.04
N LEU A 158 -5.59 -0.52 17.24
CA LEU A 158 -4.92 0.65 17.77
C LEU A 158 -5.83 1.55 18.61
N GLN A 159 -7.03 1.86 18.11
CA GLN A 159 -7.96 2.79 18.79
C GLN A 159 -8.58 2.22 20.06
N THR A 160 -8.62 0.91 20.21
CA THR A 160 -9.36 0.25 21.29
C THR A 160 -8.49 -0.62 22.19
N GLY A 161 -7.21 -0.82 21.86
CA GLY A 161 -6.34 -1.75 22.57
C GLY A 161 -6.70 -3.22 22.37
N ASN A 162 -7.59 -3.55 21.44
CA ASN A 162 -7.92 -4.92 21.08
C ASN A 162 -6.80 -5.55 20.22
N SER A 163 -6.83 -6.89 20.10
CA SER A 163 -5.89 -7.68 19.29
C SER A 163 -6.65 -8.61 18.35
N PHE A 164 -7.55 -8.04 17.52
CA PHE A 164 -8.28 -8.83 16.53
C PHE A 164 -7.32 -9.37 15.47
N LYS A 165 -7.50 -10.64 15.12
CA LYS A 165 -6.75 -11.31 14.05
C LYS A 165 -7.37 -11.04 12.67
N PRO A 166 -6.61 -11.14 11.58
CA PRO A 166 -7.17 -11.12 10.23
C PRO A 166 -7.96 -12.39 9.94
N TYR A 167 -8.84 -12.31 8.94
CA TYR A 167 -9.59 -13.44 8.40
C TYR A 167 -9.41 -13.51 6.89
N THR A 168 -9.39 -14.70 6.33
CA THR A 168 -9.44 -14.88 4.87
C THR A 168 -10.81 -14.50 4.32
N LEU A 169 -10.89 -14.19 3.03
CA LEU A 169 -12.17 -13.88 2.37
C LEU A 169 -13.15 -15.05 2.50
N ASP A 170 -12.69 -16.29 2.33
CA ASP A 170 -13.53 -17.47 2.44
C ASP A 170 -14.06 -17.68 3.87
N GLU A 171 -13.26 -17.40 4.89
CA GLU A 171 -13.73 -17.43 6.29
C GLU A 171 -14.83 -16.38 6.52
N ILE A 172 -14.63 -15.16 6.03
CA ILE A 172 -15.65 -14.11 6.13
C ILE A 172 -16.94 -14.55 5.44
N LEU A 173 -16.85 -15.04 4.21
CA LEU A 173 -18.04 -15.42 3.43
C LEU A 173 -18.82 -16.58 4.06
N ARG A 174 -18.11 -17.56 4.66
CA ARG A 174 -18.76 -18.73 5.27
C ARG A 174 -19.25 -18.47 6.70
N ASN A 175 -18.54 -17.63 7.48
CA ASN A 175 -18.71 -17.55 8.92
C ASN A 175 -18.93 -16.12 9.45
N HIS A 176 -19.28 -15.14 8.61
CA HIS A 176 -19.39 -13.74 9.02
C HIS A 176 -20.31 -13.51 10.24
N GLU A 177 -21.43 -14.25 10.34
CA GLU A 177 -22.34 -14.12 11.49
C GLU A 177 -21.66 -14.53 12.80
N HIS A 178 -20.84 -15.58 12.78
CA HIS A 178 -20.07 -16.02 13.96
C HIS A 178 -18.94 -15.04 14.28
N ILE A 179 -18.20 -14.57 13.28
CA ILE A 179 -17.12 -13.58 13.44
C ILE A 179 -17.68 -12.28 14.04
N ILE A 180 -18.81 -11.80 13.54
CA ILE A 180 -19.48 -10.60 14.05
C ILE A 180 -19.85 -10.77 15.52
N LYS A 181 -20.39 -11.93 15.92
CA LYS A 181 -20.71 -12.23 17.32
C LYS A 181 -19.48 -12.23 18.24
N GLN A 182 -18.28 -12.44 17.72
CA GLN A 182 -17.03 -12.35 18.50
C GLN A 182 -16.50 -10.91 18.60
N ILE A 183 -16.77 -10.05 17.59
CA ILE A 183 -16.26 -8.69 17.52
C ILE A 183 -17.18 -7.70 18.25
N LEU A 184 -18.50 -7.74 18.01
CA LEU A 184 -19.44 -6.74 18.51
C LEU A 184 -19.48 -6.60 20.04
N PRO A 185 -19.31 -7.66 20.88
CA PRO A 185 -19.23 -7.49 22.32
C PRO A 185 -18.03 -6.67 22.80
N LYS A 186 -16.97 -6.58 21.98
CA LYS A 186 -15.72 -5.88 22.31
C LYS A 186 -15.65 -4.48 21.74
N VAL A 187 -16.29 -4.24 20.59
CA VAL A 187 -16.24 -2.95 19.87
C VAL A 187 -17.45 -2.80 18.94
N SER A 188 -17.95 -1.57 18.77
CA SER A 188 -18.86 -1.20 17.70
C SER A 188 -18.03 -0.65 16.53
N PRO A 189 -17.82 -1.42 15.45
CA PRO A 189 -16.95 -1.01 14.34
C PRO A 189 -17.44 0.25 13.63
N MET A 190 -18.75 0.43 13.53
CA MET A 190 -19.33 1.59 12.85
C MET A 190 -18.99 2.92 13.53
N LYS A 191 -18.68 2.91 14.84
CA LYS A 191 -18.22 4.10 15.57
C LYS A 191 -16.87 4.62 15.07
N TYR A 192 -16.01 3.73 14.55
CA TYR A 192 -14.65 4.03 14.09
C TYR A 192 -14.53 4.08 12.56
N PHE A 193 -15.55 3.59 11.84
CA PHE A 193 -15.45 3.37 10.40
C PHE A 193 -15.32 4.67 9.61
N GLN A 194 -16.05 5.73 10.00
CA GLN A 194 -15.96 7.03 9.32
C GLN A 194 -14.57 7.67 9.52
N ASP A 195 -14.01 7.59 10.72
CA ASP A 195 -12.68 8.11 11.02
C ASP A 195 -11.61 7.38 10.20
N TYR A 196 -11.72 6.05 10.10
CA TYR A 196 -10.83 5.26 9.25
C TYR A 196 -10.91 5.68 7.77
N LEU A 197 -12.13 5.80 7.24
CA LEU A 197 -12.34 6.22 5.85
C LEU A 197 -11.75 7.60 5.56
N HIS A 198 -11.78 8.49 6.55
CA HIS A 198 -11.24 9.85 6.42
C HIS A 198 -9.72 9.91 6.57
N HIS A 199 -9.13 9.24 7.58
CA HIS A 199 -7.71 9.39 7.91
C HIS A 199 -7.01 8.14 8.43
N GLY A 200 -7.66 6.97 8.53
CA GLY A 200 -7.10 5.79 9.21
C GLY A 200 -6.15 4.94 8.39
N PHE A 201 -6.02 5.15 7.07
CA PHE A 201 -5.17 4.32 6.22
C PHE A 201 -3.67 4.59 6.39
N TYR A 202 -3.26 5.85 6.60
CA TYR A 202 -1.85 6.23 6.73
C TYR A 202 -1.44 6.37 8.18
N PRO A 203 -0.41 5.63 8.66
CA PRO A 203 0.05 5.65 10.07
C PRO A 203 0.39 7.03 10.63
N PHE A 204 0.78 7.99 9.80
CA PHE A 204 1.14 9.32 10.27
C PHE A 204 -0.03 10.15 10.86
N PHE A 205 -1.27 9.62 10.85
CA PHE A 205 -2.35 10.23 11.65
C PHE A 205 -2.03 10.22 13.16
N LEU A 206 -1.15 9.31 13.60
CA LEU A 206 -0.65 9.23 14.97
C LEU A 206 0.23 10.42 15.37
N GLU A 207 0.75 11.18 14.41
CA GLU A 207 1.70 12.26 14.68
C GLU A 207 1.03 13.52 15.25
N ASN A 208 -0.29 13.55 15.46
CA ASN A 208 -1.07 14.69 15.96
C ASN A 208 -0.81 16.01 15.18
N ARG A 209 -0.56 15.90 13.88
CA ARG A 209 -0.34 17.01 12.95
C ARG A 209 -1.49 17.11 11.97
N ASN A 210 -1.49 18.16 11.15
CA ASN A 210 -2.46 18.29 10.07
C ASN A 210 -2.35 17.11 9.08
N PHE A 211 -3.23 16.13 9.24
CA PHE A 211 -3.24 14.89 8.44
C PHE A 211 -3.35 15.19 6.94
N THR A 212 -4.30 16.06 6.57
CA THR A 212 -4.54 16.39 5.15
C THR A 212 -3.31 17.03 4.52
N GLU A 213 -2.66 17.96 5.20
CA GLU A 213 -1.43 18.61 4.71
C GLU A 213 -0.28 17.59 4.56
N ASN A 214 -0.10 16.70 5.53
CA ASN A 214 0.91 15.64 5.45
C ASN A 214 0.61 14.66 4.31
N LEU A 215 -0.67 14.34 4.06
CA LEU A 215 -1.07 13.50 2.96
C LEU A 215 -0.82 14.17 1.60
N LEU A 216 -1.15 15.46 1.46
CA LEU A 216 -0.82 16.24 0.26
C LEU A 216 0.69 16.32 -0.01
N LYS A 217 1.51 16.55 1.03
CA LYS A 217 2.98 16.48 0.92
C LYS A 217 3.46 15.10 0.48
N THR A 218 2.87 14.04 1.03
CA THR A 218 3.18 12.66 0.67
C THR A 218 2.85 12.36 -0.79
N MET A 219 1.70 12.81 -1.30
CA MET A 219 1.32 12.66 -2.71
C MET A 219 2.26 13.45 -3.64
N ASN A 220 2.60 14.68 -3.26
CA ASN A 220 3.57 15.47 -4.00
C ASN A 220 4.93 14.77 -4.08
N MET A 221 5.47 14.31 -2.95
CA MET A 221 6.72 13.54 -2.93
C MET A 221 6.66 12.26 -3.74
N THR A 222 5.50 11.58 -3.76
CA THR A 222 5.31 10.37 -4.59
C THR A 222 5.37 10.70 -6.08
N THR A 223 4.76 11.80 -6.51
CA THR A 223 4.78 12.22 -7.92
C THR A 223 6.12 12.83 -8.33
N GLU A 224 6.69 13.70 -7.51
CA GLU A 224 7.91 14.46 -7.80
C GLU A 224 9.20 13.65 -7.67
N VAL A 225 9.21 12.66 -6.79
CA VAL A 225 10.40 11.86 -6.50
C VAL A 225 10.24 10.44 -7.00
N ASP A 226 9.23 9.70 -6.50
CA ASP A 226 9.16 8.27 -6.78
C ASP A 226 8.82 7.99 -8.25
N ILE A 227 7.80 8.65 -8.81
CA ILE A 227 7.42 8.45 -10.22
C ILE A 227 8.51 8.97 -11.15
N LEU A 228 8.97 10.22 -10.96
CA LEU A 228 9.96 10.81 -11.87
C LEU A 228 11.27 10.03 -11.87
N LEU A 229 11.80 9.72 -10.67
CA LEU A 229 13.10 9.05 -10.54
C LEU A 229 13.04 7.60 -11.07
N ILE A 230 12.03 6.82 -10.65
CA ILE A 230 11.95 5.38 -10.98
C ILE A 230 11.55 5.17 -12.44
N LYS A 231 10.67 6.02 -13.00
CA LYS A 231 10.24 5.93 -14.40
C LYS A 231 11.09 6.79 -15.35
N GLN A 232 12.13 7.45 -14.82
CA GLN A 232 13.05 8.31 -15.58
C GLN A 232 12.32 9.35 -16.45
N ILE A 233 11.32 10.04 -15.84
CA ILE A 233 10.50 11.03 -16.51
C ILE A 233 11.13 12.42 -16.32
N GLU A 234 11.21 13.20 -17.39
CA GLU A 234 11.68 14.57 -17.32
C GLU A 234 10.74 15.46 -16.48
N LEU A 235 11.32 16.35 -15.68
CA LEU A 235 10.62 17.25 -14.76
C LEU A 235 9.52 18.09 -15.46
N LYS A 236 9.72 18.45 -16.74
CA LYS A 236 8.73 19.22 -17.52
C LYS A 236 7.35 18.54 -17.65
N TYR A 237 7.27 17.21 -17.46
CA TYR A 237 6.01 16.46 -17.53
C TYR A 237 5.28 16.35 -16.19
N LEU A 238 5.92 16.73 -15.08
CA LEU A 238 5.36 16.62 -13.74
C LEU A 238 4.00 17.35 -13.60
N THR A 239 3.92 18.58 -14.12
CA THR A 239 2.68 19.38 -14.07
C THR A 239 1.52 18.67 -14.78
N LYS A 240 1.79 17.98 -15.89
CA LYS A 240 0.78 17.22 -16.63
C LYS A 240 0.30 16.00 -15.82
N ILE A 241 1.21 15.29 -15.16
CA ILE A 241 0.89 14.14 -14.30
C ILE A 241 0.03 14.58 -13.10
N LYS A 242 0.40 15.68 -12.43
CA LYS A 242 -0.37 16.25 -11.31
C LYS A 242 -1.76 16.73 -11.74
N ARG A 243 -1.84 17.42 -12.88
CA ARG A 243 -3.11 17.87 -13.44
C ARG A 243 -4.02 16.69 -13.78
N LEU A 244 -3.49 15.64 -14.42
CA LEU A 244 -4.23 14.41 -14.70
C LEU A 244 -4.73 13.75 -13.40
N PHE A 245 -3.89 13.64 -12.38
CA PHE A 245 -4.27 13.05 -11.09
C PHE A 245 -5.43 13.81 -10.44
N TYR A 246 -5.37 15.15 -10.44
CA TYR A 246 -6.46 15.99 -9.97
C TYR A 246 -7.75 15.79 -10.77
N GLN A 247 -7.68 15.78 -12.11
CA GLN A 247 -8.84 15.54 -12.95
C GLN A 247 -9.50 14.19 -12.68
N LEU A 248 -8.71 13.14 -12.51
CA LEU A 248 -9.24 11.82 -12.15
C LEU A 248 -9.96 11.83 -10.79
N ALA A 249 -9.46 12.61 -9.82
CA ALA A 249 -10.12 12.76 -8.52
C ALA A 249 -11.45 13.54 -8.63
N VAL A 250 -11.51 14.59 -9.45
CA VAL A 250 -12.72 15.39 -9.71
C VAL A 250 -13.78 14.59 -10.48
N GLU A 251 -13.34 13.79 -11.45
CA GLU A 251 -14.23 12.98 -12.27
C GLU A 251 -14.90 11.82 -11.50
N GLY A 252 -14.28 11.37 -10.43
CA GLY A 252 -14.74 10.24 -9.61
C GLY A 252 -14.54 8.88 -10.29
N ALA A 253 -15.07 7.83 -9.65
CA ALA A 253 -14.87 6.43 -10.02
C ALA A 253 -15.64 6.05 -11.29
N LYS A 254 -15.05 6.27 -12.46
CA LYS A 254 -15.64 5.94 -13.77
C LYS A 254 -14.60 5.49 -14.80
N ALA A 255 -15.08 5.06 -15.97
CA ALA A 255 -14.22 4.81 -17.13
C ALA A 255 -13.60 6.14 -17.62
N PRO A 256 -12.26 6.26 -17.71
CA PRO A 256 -11.63 7.52 -18.08
C PRO A 256 -11.95 7.89 -19.54
N ASN A 257 -12.30 9.15 -19.80
CA ASN A 257 -12.37 9.68 -21.15
C ASN A 257 -10.96 10.11 -21.62
N VAL A 258 -10.19 9.13 -22.11
CA VAL A 258 -8.78 9.33 -22.48
C VAL A 258 -8.57 10.42 -23.53
N SER A 259 -9.54 10.62 -24.45
CA SER A 259 -9.45 11.67 -25.48
C SER A 259 -9.57 13.05 -24.85
N GLN A 260 -10.58 13.27 -24.02
CA GLN A 260 -10.79 14.52 -23.30
C GLN A 260 -9.60 14.84 -22.38
N LEU A 261 -9.15 13.85 -21.59
CA LEU A 261 -7.98 14.03 -20.70
C LEU A 261 -6.71 14.38 -21.50
N ALA A 262 -6.53 13.82 -22.69
CA ALA A 262 -5.40 14.14 -23.57
C ALA A 262 -5.43 15.60 -24.03
N GLU A 263 -6.60 16.11 -24.41
CA GLU A 263 -6.81 17.52 -24.76
C GLU A 263 -6.55 18.43 -23.56
N GLU A 264 -7.11 18.13 -22.39
CA GLU A 264 -7.01 18.95 -21.18
C GLU A 264 -5.56 19.12 -20.68
N ILE A 265 -4.72 18.09 -20.81
CA ILE A 265 -3.30 18.17 -20.41
C ILE A 265 -2.34 18.38 -21.59
N ASN A 266 -2.87 18.62 -22.79
CA ASN A 266 -2.11 18.82 -24.02
C ASN A 266 -1.04 17.74 -24.27
N THR A 267 -1.53 16.50 -24.52
CA THR A 267 -0.67 15.34 -24.77
C THR A 267 -1.37 14.26 -25.60
N SER A 268 -0.68 13.17 -25.94
CA SER A 268 -1.28 12.06 -26.68
C SER A 268 -2.11 11.14 -25.76
N ARG A 269 -3.08 10.42 -26.34
CA ARG A 269 -3.89 9.40 -25.64
C ARG A 269 -3.00 8.29 -25.04
N ALA A 270 -1.96 7.89 -25.75
CA ALA A 270 -0.99 6.88 -25.27
C ALA A 270 -0.25 7.40 -24.02
N THR A 271 0.17 8.66 -24.02
CA THR A 271 0.83 9.30 -22.88
C THR A 271 -0.11 9.38 -21.67
N VAL A 272 -1.39 9.73 -21.85
CA VAL A 272 -2.38 9.71 -20.77
C VAL A 272 -2.47 8.33 -20.15
N MET A 273 -2.58 7.26 -20.97
CA MET A 273 -2.65 5.89 -20.47
C MET A 273 -1.38 5.49 -19.69
N ASN A 274 -0.21 5.92 -20.13
CA ASN A 274 1.04 5.70 -19.39
C ASN A 274 1.05 6.44 -18.05
N TYR A 275 0.60 7.70 -18.01
CA TYR A 275 0.53 8.46 -16.78
C TYR A 275 -0.49 7.85 -15.78
N ILE A 276 -1.66 7.39 -16.27
CA ILE A 276 -2.61 6.64 -15.45
C ILE A 276 -1.92 5.39 -14.87
N LYS A 277 -1.15 4.66 -15.68
CA LYS A 277 -0.39 3.49 -15.21
C LYS A 277 0.65 3.84 -14.15
N TYR A 278 1.38 4.96 -14.31
CA TYR A 278 2.36 5.40 -13.32
C TYR A 278 1.70 5.77 -11.98
N LEU A 279 0.56 6.47 -12.03
CA LEU A 279 -0.24 6.79 -10.85
C LEU A 279 -0.77 5.52 -10.15
N ALA A 280 -1.16 4.51 -10.93
CA ALA A 280 -1.60 3.22 -10.40
C ALA A 280 -0.43 2.41 -9.77
N ASP A 281 0.74 2.37 -10.41
CA ASP A 281 1.95 1.75 -9.86
C ASP A 281 2.38 2.44 -8.55
N ALA A 282 2.18 3.76 -8.47
CA ALA A 282 2.43 4.56 -7.26
C ALA A 282 1.38 4.37 -6.15
N ARG A 283 0.32 3.60 -6.39
CA ARG A 283 -0.79 3.41 -5.46
C ARG A 283 -1.50 4.73 -5.09
N LEU A 284 -1.61 5.63 -6.06
CA LEU A 284 -2.44 6.83 -5.95
C LEU A 284 -3.84 6.60 -6.50
N ILE A 285 -3.96 5.73 -7.51
CA ILE A 285 -5.24 5.29 -8.09
C ILE A 285 -5.27 3.77 -8.25
N ASN A 286 -6.45 3.22 -8.50
CA ASN A 286 -6.70 1.86 -8.91
C ASN A 286 -7.29 1.83 -10.33
N MET A 287 -6.81 0.91 -11.17
CA MET A 287 -7.33 0.65 -12.51
C MET A 287 -8.11 -0.67 -12.49
N ILE A 288 -9.42 -0.61 -12.63
CA ILE A 288 -10.29 -1.79 -12.67
C ILE A 288 -10.58 -2.15 -14.12
N TYR A 289 -10.41 -3.41 -14.46
CA TYR A 289 -10.63 -3.94 -15.80
C TYR A 289 -11.74 -4.99 -15.82
N PRO A 290 -12.36 -5.25 -16.99
CA PRO A 290 -13.13 -6.45 -17.19
C PRO A 290 -12.25 -7.70 -16.97
N THR A 291 -12.87 -8.82 -16.57
CA THR A 291 -12.15 -10.09 -16.36
C THR A 291 -11.34 -10.48 -17.60
N GLY A 292 -10.07 -10.84 -17.38
CA GLY A 292 -9.12 -11.20 -18.44
C GLY A 292 -8.55 -10.02 -19.24
N GLN A 293 -8.81 -8.79 -18.83
CA GLN A 293 -8.20 -7.60 -19.44
C GLN A 293 -7.26 -6.88 -18.47
N GLU A 294 -6.25 -6.23 -19.05
CA GLU A 294 -5.25 -5.45 -18.31
C GLU A 294 -4.63 -4.35 -19.19
N PHE A 295 -3.73 -3.56 -18.60
CA PHE A 295 -2.93 -2.59 -19.38
C PHE A 295 -2.18 -3.30 -20.53
N PRO A 296 -2.11 -2.71 -21.75
CA PRO A 296 -2.42 -1.30 -22.08
C PRO A 296 -3.87 -1.02 -22.50
N LYS A 297 -4.82 -1.96 -22.33
CA LYS A 297 -6.22 -1.69 -22.62
C LYS A 297 -6.77 -0.60 -21.70
N LYS A 298 -7.84 0.07 -22.14
CA LYS A 298 -8.53 1.07 -21.35
C LYS A 298 -9.26 0.40 -20.16
N PRO A 299 -9.08 0.85 -18.92
CA PRO A 299 -9.81 0.33 -17.77
C PRO A 299 -11.31 0.67 -17.84
N SER A 300 -12.13 -0.20 -17.29
CA SER A 300 -13.59 0.05 -17.14
C SER A 300 -13.87 1.08 -16.04
N LYS A 301 -12.99 1.22 -15.06
CA LYS A 301 -13.07 2.19 -13.98
C LYS A 301 -11.67 2.60 -13.51
N VAL A 302 -11.47 3.90 -13.28
CA VAL A 302 -10.35 4.44 -12.51
C VAL A 302 -10.92 5.07 -11.24
N MET A 303 -10.31 4.80 -10.10
CA MET A 303 -10.73 5.31 -8.81
C MET A 303 -9.54 5.60 -7.91
N MET A 304 -9.69 6.44 -6.89
CA MET A 304 -8.62 6.69 -5.94
C MET A 304 -8.19 5.38 -5.25
N HIS A 305 -6.93 5.30 -4.86
CA HIS A 305 -6.40 4.07 -4.24
C HIS A 305 -7.06 3.77 -2.89
N ASN A 306 -7.32 4.79 -2.10
CA ASN A 306 -8.01 4.68 -0.82
C ASN A 306 -8.85 5.94 -0.56
N SER A 307 -9.77 5.85 0.38
CA SER A 307 -10.70 6.94 0.70
C SER A 307 -10.02 8.19 1.27
N ASN A 308 -8.91 8.04 2.00
CA ASN A 308 -8.19 9.20 2.55
C ASN A 308 -7.72 10.16 1.45
N LEU A 309 -7.30 9.61 0.28
CA LEU A 309 -6.92 10.43 -0.89
C LEU A 309 -8.11 11.22 -1.43
N MET A 310 -9.32 10.64 -1.44
CA MET A 310 -10.53 11.33 -1.89
C MET A 310 -10.80 12.56 -1.03
N TYR A 311 -10.76 12.40 0.30
CA TYR A 311 -10.97 13.51 1.24
C TYR A 311 -9.88 14.58 1.18
N ALA A 312 -8.65 14.22 0.84
CA ALA A 312 -7.54 15.16 0.78
C ALA A 312 -7.49 15.96 -0.54
N ILE A 313 -7.80 15.34 -1.69
CA ILE A 313 -7.61 15.97 -3.00
C ILE A 313 -8.80 16.81 -3.40
N TYR A 314 -10.01 16.29 -3.24
CA TYR A 314 -11.24 16.96 -3.67
C TYR A 314 -12.38 16.79 -2.65
N PRO A 315 -12.29 17.47 -1.49
CA PRO A 315 -13.27 17.33 -0.40
C PRO A 315 -14.64 17.96 -0.69
N ILE A 316 -14.74 18.77 -1.75
CA ILE A 316 -15.96 19.55 -2.05
C ILE A 316 -17.14 18.65 -2.45
N LYS A 317 -16.86 17.52 -3.11
CA LYS A 317 -17.89 16.61 -3.59
C LYS A 317 -17.45 15.17 -3.33
N ILE A 318 -17.80 14.65 -2.15
CA ILE A 318 -17.55 13.27 -1.76
C ILE A 318 -18.81 12.44 -2.00
N ASP A 319 -18.75 11.50 -2.93
CA ASP A 319 -19.81 10.51 -3.13
C ASP A 319 -19.64 9.34 -2.17
N LYS A 320 -20.65 9.08 -1.33
CA LYS A 320 -20.60 8.04 -0.31
C LYS A 320 -20.49 6.65 -0.90
N GLN A 321 -21.18 6.36 -2.00
CA GLN A 321 -21.11 5.07 -2.67
C GLN A 321 -19.69 4.82 -3.19
N GLU A 322 -19.06 5.84 -3.79
CA GLU A 322 -17.69 5.76 -4.28
C GLU A 322 -16.68 5.53 -3.16
N VAL A 323 -16.85 6.19 -2.01
CA VAL A 323 -16.01 5.94 -0.82
C VAL A 323 -16.08 4.49 -0.38
N MET A 324 -17.30 3.91 -0.33
CA MET A 324 -17.51 2.53 0.08
C MET A 324 -16.96 1.52 -0.94
N GLU A 325 -17.11 1.80 -2.23
CA GLU A 325 -16.49 1.00 -3.30
C GLU A 325 -14.96 1.06 -3.25
N THR A 326 -14.40 2.24 -2.98
CA THR A 326 -12.95 2.43 -2.81
C THR A 326 -12.42 1.64 -1.61
N PHE A 327 -13.13 1.67 -0.48
CA PHE A 327 -12.78 0.86 0.68
C PHE A 327 -12.83 -0.64 0.36
N PHE A 328 -13.89 -1.11 -0.31
CA PHE A 328 -14.02 -2.49 -0.74
C PHE A 328 -12.84 -2.93 -1.60
N VAL A 329 -12.57 -2.21 -2.69
CA VAL A 329 -11.49 -2.52 -3.61
C VAL A 329 -10.14 -2.51 -2.90
N ASN A 330 -9.88 -1.51 -2.07
CA ASN A 330 -8.63 -1.42 -1.32
C ASN A 330 -8.45 -2.62 -0.38
N SER A 331 -9.49 -3.02 0.36
CA SER A 331 -9.43 -4.13 1.31
C SER A 331 -9.20 -5.48 0.61
N VAL A 332 -9.97 -5.76 -0.42
CA VAL A 332 -9.96 -7.06 -1.13
C VAL A 332 -8.69 -7.23 -1.99
N TRP A 333 -8.15 -6.16 -2.54
CA TRP A 333 -7.02 -6.22 -3.49
C TRP A 333 -5.66 -6.53 -2.83
N LYS A 334 -5.63 -6.85 -1.55
CA LYS A 334 -4.40 -7.37 -0.93
C LYS A 334 -4.03 -8.73 -1.55
N ASP A 335 -4.96 -9.66 -1.54
CA ASP A 335 -4.72 -11.06 -1.90
C ASP A 335 -5.59 -11.55 -3.06
N HIS A 336 -6.54 -10.73 -3.54
CA HIS A 336 -7.53 -11.10 -4.54
C HIS A 336 -7.51 -10.14 -5.73
N LYS A 337 -7.86 -10.65 -6.92
CA LYS A 337 -8.04 -9.83 -8.12
C LYS A 337 -9.45 -9.28 -8.17
N VAL A 338 -9.58 -7.98 -8.42
CA VAL A 338 -10.87 -7.31 -8.57
C VAL A 338 -11.04 -6.86 -10.00
N SER A 339 -12.17 -7.22 -10.63
CA SER A 339 -12.55 -6.81 -11.97
C SER A 339 -13.99 -6.29 -12.00
N GLN A 340 -14.33 -5.49 -13.00
CA GLN A 340 -15.68 -4.97 -13.22
C GLN A 340 -15.86 -4.57 -14.68
N THR A 341 -16.98 -4.92 -15.32
CA THR A 341 -17.36 -4.34 -16.61
C THR A 341 -17.99 -2.97 -16.40
N GLY A 342 -17.91 -2.08 -17.40
CA GLY A 342 -18.51 -0.74 -17.29
C GLY A 342 -20.05 -0.72 -17.21
N LYS A 343 -20.71 -1.88 -17.44
CA LYS A 343 -22.17 -2.03 -17.44
C LYS A 343 -22.70 -2.67 -16.16
N ASP A 344 -21.83 -3.34 -15.40
CA ASP A 344 -22.24 -4.10 -14.22
C ASP A 344 -22.24 -3.22 -12.98
N HIS A 345 -23.20 -3.44 -12.10
CA HIS A 345 -23.29 -2.81 -10.78
C HIS A 345 -22.63 -3.65 -9.68
N TYR A 346 -21.79 -4.63 -10.05
CA TYR A 346 -21.05 -5.49 -9.13
C TYR A 346 -19.59 -5.62 -9.53
N PHE A 347 -18.74 -5.83 -8.52
CA PHE A 347 -17.37 -6.24 -8.70
C PHE A 347 -17.26 -7.74 -8.77
N ILE A 348 -16.31 -8.24 -9.55
CA ILE A 348 -16.01 -9.67 -9.65
C ILE A 348 -14.66 -9.89 -8.98
N VAL A 349 -14.63 -10.74 -7.96
CA VAL A 349 -13.42 -11.11 -7.23
C VAL A 349 -12.98 -12.49 -7.67
N ASP A 350 -11.71 -12.62 -8.04
CA ASP A 350 -11.03 -13.83 -8.53
C ASP A 350 -11.74 -14.48 -9.75
N GLY A 351 -12.45 -13.65 -10.52
CA GLY A 351 -13.13 -14.10 -11.74
C GLY A 351 -14.49 -14.78 -11.52
N GLU A 352 -14.91 -15.00 -10.26
CA GLU A 352 -16.12 -15.79 -9.96
C GLU A 352 -17.07 -15.13 -8.95
N LYS A 353 -16.55 -14.57 -7.84
CA LYS A 353 -17.39 -14.06 -6.75
C LYS A 353 -17.91 -12.67 -7.06
N LYS A 354 -19.21 -12.50 -7.20
CA LYS A 354 -19.88 -11.24 -7.52
C LYS A 354 -20.25 -10.48 -6.26
N PHE A 355 -19.72 -9.26 -6.10
CA PHE A 355 -20.01 -8.38 -4.98
C PHE A 355 -20.75 -7.12 -5.43
N ARG A 356 -21.82 -6.79 -4.72
CA ARG A 356 -22.51 -5.51 -4.84
C ARG A 356 -22.36 -4.72 -3.56
N ILE A 357 -21.79 -3.52 -3.68
CA ILE A 357 -21.66 -2.59 -2.57
C ILE A 357 -22.93 -1.74 -2.50
N CYS A 358 -23.61 -1.72 -1.36
CA CYS A 358 -24.89 -1.04 -1.26
C CYS A 358 -25.24 -0.61 0.17
N ASP A 359 -26.07 0.42 0.27
CA ASP A 359 -26.64 0.83 1.56
C ASP A 359 -27.57 -0.24 2.10
N ALA A 360 -27.51 -0.45 3.42
CA ALA A 360 -28.39 -1.39 4.12
C ALA A 360 -29.89 -1.09 3.90
N GLN A 361 -30.24 0.19 3.75
CA GLN A 361 -31.63 0.64 3.56
C GLN A 361 -32.12 0.47 2.11
N SER A 362 -31.23 0.52 1.11
CA SER A 362 -31.61 0.43 -0.31
C SER A 362 -32.01 -0.97 -0.76
N LEU A 363 -31.54 -2.01 -0.05
CA LEU A 363 -31.80 -3.41 -0.40
C LEU A 363 -33.24 -3.90 -0.19
N ASN A 364 -34.02 -3.20 0.62
CA ASN A 364 -35.45 -3.54 0.77
C ASN A 364 -36.26 -3.41 -0.51
N LYS A 365 -35.68 -2.74 -1.53
CA LYS A 365 -36.28 -2.53 -2.85
C LYS A 365 -35.70 -3.44 -3.97
N VAL A 366 -34.64 -4.21 -3.67
CA VAL A 366 -33.94 -5.05 -4.67
C VAL A 366 -34.21 -6.52 -4.36
N ARG A 367 -34.69 -7.27 -5.37
CA ARG A 367 -34.88 -8.72 -5.27
C ARG A 367 -33.54 -9.39 -4.93
N ASN A 368 -33.50 -10.18 -3.88
CA ASN A 368 -32.30 -10.90 -3.47
C ASN A 368 -31.88 -11.90 -4.57
N ASN A 369 -30.63 -11.81 -5.02
CA ASN A 369 -30.05 -12.79 -5.92
C ASN A 369 -29.00 -13.59 -5.13
N PRO A 370 -29.16 -14.92 -5.00
CA PRO A 370 -28.25 -15.76 -4.22
C PRO A 370 -26.82 -15.81 -4.83
N ASP A 371 -26.65 -15.53 -6.11
CA ASP A 371 -25.35 -15.53 -6.80
C ASP A 371 -24.54 -14.25 -6.56
N ILE A 372 -25.12 -13.27 -5.84
CA ILE A 372 -24.48 -11.99 -5.54
C ILE A 372 -24.29 -11.85 -4.03
N ILE A 373 -23.07 -11.53 -3.62
CA ILE A 373 -22.72 -11.16 -2.26
C ILE A 373 -22.96 -9.66 -2.09
N TYR A 374 -23.83 -9.30 -1.14
CA TYR A 374 -24.13 -7.90 -0.87
C TYR A 374 -23.26 -7.40 0.29
N ALA A 375 -22.23 -6.62 -0.01
CA ALA A 375 -21.41 -5.93 0.99
C ALA A 375 -22.13 -4.63 1.40
N ARG A 376 -22.75 -4.65 2.58
CA ARG A 376 -23.67 -3.60 3.04
C ARG A 376 -22.97 -2.62 3.97
N TYR A 377 -23.04 -1.35 3.66
CA TYR A 377 -22.61 -0.30 4.60
C TYR A 377 -23.82 0.23 5.42
N ASN A 378 -23.57 1.02 6.46
CA ASN A 378 -24.54 1.46 7.46
C ASN A 378 -25.21 0.32 8.25
N THR A 379 -24.50 -0.78 8.47
CA THR A 379 -24.94 -1.89 9.33
C THR A 379 -23.74 -2.57 9.97
N GLU A 380 -23.92 -3.04 11.20
CA GLU A 380 -22.92 -3.85 11.91
C GLU A 380 -23.11 -5.35 11.70
N VAL A 381 -24.29 -5.77 11.29
CA VAL A 381 -24.66 -7.18 11.18
C VAL A 381 -24.94 -7.59 9.75
N GLY A 382 -24.77 -8.87 9.48
CA GLY A 382 -25.08 -9.51 8.21
C GLY A 382 -25.89 -10.80 8.41
N LYS A 383 -26.47 -11.29 7.32
CA LYS A 383 -27.19 -12.58 7.28
C LYS A 383 -27.17 -13.14 5.85
N ASP A 384 -26.98 -14.45 5.72
CA ASP A 384 -26.94 -15.18 4.46
C ASP A 384 -25.84 -14.60 3.50
N ASN A 385 -26.23 -14.15 2.28
CA ASN A 385 -25.34 -13.52 1.31
C ASN A 385 -25.17 -11.99 1.52
N ARG A 386 -25.57 -11.45 2.66
CA ARG A 386 -25.48 -10.03 3.04
C ARG A 386 -24.47 -9.86 4.15
N ILE A 387 -23.29 -9.35 3.84
CA ILE A 387 -22.21 -9.13 4.79
C ILE A 387 -22.07 -7.65 5.12
N PRO A 388 -21.70 -7.24 6.33
CA PRO A 388 -21.39 -5.84 6.60
C PRO A 388 -20.06 -5.48 5.94
N LEU A 389 -20.05 -4.36 5.21
CA LEU A 389 -18.87 -3.91 4.44
C LEU A 389 -17.61 -3.75 5.30
N TRP A 390 -17.76 -3.22 6.53
CA TRP A 390 -16.64 -2.99 7.44
C TRP A 390 -15.84 -4.26 7.73
N LEU A 391 -16.47 -5.44 7.70
CA LEU A 391 -15.82 -6.71 8.01
C LEU A 391 -14.75 -7.08 6.98
N LEU A 392 -14.87 -6.62 5.73
CA LEU A 392 -13.83 -6.80 4.71
C LEU A 392 -12.54 -6.04 5.05
N GLY A 393 -12.60 -5.05 5.93
CA GLY A 393 -11.41 -4.41 6.49
C GLY A 393 -10.64 -5.26 7.50
N PHE A 394 -11.07 -6.50 7.75
CA PHE A 394 -10.38 -7.50 8.58
C PHE A 394 -9.63 -8.55 7.75
N LEU A 395 -9.53 -8.37 6.43
CA LEU A 395 -8.79 -9.29 5.55
C LEU A 395 -7.26 -9.27 5.79
N TYR A 396 -6.70 -8.22 6.42
CA TYR A 396 -5.28 -8.13 6.77
C TYR A 396 -5.02 -7.27 8.00
#